data_8132d7649e0c9338892d231e158f1501
#
_entry.id   8132d7649e0c9338892d231e158f1501
#
_cell.length_a   1.000
_cell.length_b   1.000
_cell.length_c   1.000
_cell.angle_alpha   90.00
_cell.angle_beta   90.00
_cell.angle_gamma   90.00
#
_symmetry.space_group_name_H-M   'P 1'
#
loop_
_entity.id
_entity.type
_entity.pdbx_description
1 polymer ?
#
loop_
_entity_poly.entity_id
_entity_poly.type
_entity_poly.pdbx_seq_one_letter_code
_entity_poly.pdbx_strand_id
1 'polypeptide(L)'
;MKHTAKTTIKNLPDATVEIQGELSWEAFVTYEKKAFDRLAQHLEIDGFRKGNVPEAIAKKHLGDELILADMAELAIQELYPTILEENKIDAIGRPVLSITKLARDNSLGFTLTTAILPEIKLPDYKKIAKGAAPLEEVGATEEDIDKVIEDLRQIRAYGHVHDHSEEDHGHTEPLPEVNDEFAKSFGNFANVVELRAKVKENLLKEKEQAAKDKRRIAIMDGIIAETTFVVPAIIIQSEQEKMLAQMESDVTRSGMKFEEYLEHVKKSREDFAKEFAPEAERRARFQMMINAISKDAKVGATDEEVEKESESLMGLYPGADLARTKAYADMVLTNEKVLSMLENF
;
A
#
# COMPACT_ATOMS: atom_id res chain seq x y z
N MET A 1 -25.69 -14.07 24.47
CA MET A 1 -26.16 -15.10 23.51
C MET A 1 -25.63 -14.68 22.14
N LYS A 2 -24.97 -15.57 21.40
CA LYS A 2 -24.59 -15.28 20.02
C LYS A 2 -25.87 -15.27 19.18
N HIS A 3 -26.30 -14.13 18.71
CA HIS A 3 -27.42 -14.02 17.78
C HIS A 3 -26.93 -14.48 16.40
N THR A 4 -27.63 -15.47 15.83
CA THR A 4 -27.31 -15.99 14.51
C THR A 4 -28.29 -15.41 13.50
N ALA A 5 -27.81 -14.70 12.50
CA ALA A 5 -28.63 -14.27 11.39
C ALA A 5 -28.76 -15.41 10.36
N LYS A 6 -29.91 -15.52 9.73
CA LYS A 6 -30.02 -16.39 8.54
C LYS A 6 -29.31 -15.69 7.38
N THR A 7 -28.27 -16.30 6.82
CA THR A 7 -27.47 -15.70 5.77
C THR A 7 -27.50 -16.53 4.50
N THR A 8 -27.45 -15.85 3.36
CA THR A 8 -27.23 -16.44 2.04
C THR A 8 -26.03 -15.74 1.41
N ILE A 9 -25.08 -16.52 0.90
CA ILE A 9 -23.82 -16.02 0.37
C ILE A 9 -23.78 -16.25 -1.15
N LYS A 10 -23.40 -15.21 -1.86
CA LYS A 10 -23.24 -15.24 -3.31
C LYS A 10 -21.88 -14.67 -3.71
N ASN A 11 -21.05 -15.46 -4.38
CA ASN A 11 -19.80 -14.98 -4.97
C ASN A 11 -20.09 -14.16 -6.22
N LEU A 12 -19.46 -13.02 -6.35
CA LEU A 12 -19.53 -12.13 -7.50
C LEU A 12 -18.23 -12.22 -8.33
N PRO A 13 -18.25 -11.82 -9.64
CA PRO A 13 -17.11 -12.05 -10.53
C PRO A 13 -15.84 -11.25 -10.18
N ASP A 14 -15.96 -10.14 -9.48
CA ASP A 14 -14.92 -9.15 -9.21
C ASP A 14 -14.19 -9.37 -7.85
N ALA A 15 -14.06 -10.63 -7.45
CA ALA A 15 -13.51 -11.00 -6.15
C ALA A 15 -14.23 -10.32 -4.97
N THR A 16 -15.54 -10.23 -5.07
CA THR A 16 -16.44 -9.77 -4.00
C THR A 16 -17.44 -10.87 -3.61
N VAL A 17 -17.94 -10.76 -2.41
CA VAL A 17 -19.00 -11.63 -1.89
C VAL A 17 -20.16 -10.76 -1.43
N GLU A 18 -21.36 -11.12 -1.87
CA GLU A 18 -22.60 -10.58 -1.37
C GLU A 18 -23.18 -11.50 -0.30
N ILE A 19 -23.41 -10.96 0.87
CA ILE A 19 -23.98 -11.66 2.03
C ILE A 19 -25.35 -11.03 2.30
N GLN A 20 -26.42 -11.72 1.99
CA GLN A 20 -27.78 -11.32 2.35
C GLN A 20 -28.13 -11.96 3.68
N GLY A 21 -28.62 -11.17 4.63
CA GLY A 21 -28.90 -11.62 5.97
C GLY A 21 -30.23 -11.12 6.50
N GLU A 22 -30.83 -11.91 7.39
CA GLU A 22 -32.03 -11.55 8.13
C GLU A 22 -31.83 -11.88 9.60
N LEU A 23 -32.00 -10.87 10.50
CA LEU A 23 -31.93 -11.00 11.92
C LEU A 23 -33.35 -10.87 12.48
N SER A 24 -33.80 -11.85 13.29
CA SER A 24 -35.16 -11.81 13.88
C SER A 24 -35.36 -10.60 14.80
N TRP A 25 -36.61 -10.15 14.96
CA TRP A 25 -36.91 -9.01 15.82
C TRP A 25 -36.49 -9.27 17.29
N GLU A 26 -36.65 -10.47 17.78
CA GLU A 26 -36.28 -10.83 19.16
C GLU A 26 -34.78 -10.65 19.42
N ALA A 27 -33.97 -10.89 18.42
CA ALA A 27 -32.54 -10.65 18.50
C ALA A 27 -32.22 -9.16 18.26
N PHE A 28 -32.87 -8.53 17.28
CA PHE A 28 -32.62 -7.15 16.90
C PHE A 28 -32.98 -6.15 18.00
N VAL A 29 -34.12 -6.36 18.72
CA VAL A 29 -34.54 -5.47 19.80
C VAL A 29 -33.55 -5.41 20.98
N THR A 30 -32.68 -6.40 21.12
CA THR A 30 -31.64 -6.39 22.18
C THR A 30 -30.64 -5.26 22.03
N TYR A 31 -30.51 -4.69 20.82
CA TYR A 31 -29.65 -3.57 20.53
C TYR A 31 -30.28 -2.20 20.84
N GLU A 32 -31.60 -2.12 21.09
CA GLU A 32 -32.34 -0.86 21.29
C GLU A 32 -31.74 -0.02 22.42
N LYS A 33 -31.45 -0.64 23.57
CA LYS A 33 -30.89 0.08 24.71
C LYS A 33 -29.50 0.66 24.39
N LYS A 34 -28.61 -0.13 23.78
CA LYS A 34 -27.26 0.33 23.42
C LYS A 34 -27.30 1.47 22.40
N ALA A 35 -28.15 1.34 21.39
CA ALA A 35 -28.36 2.37 20.38
C ALA A 35 -28.89 3.67 20.99
N PHE A 36 -29.91 3.57 21.78
CA PHE A 36 -30.46 4.71 22.48
C PHE A 36 -29.43 5.40 23.38
N ASP A 37 -28.71 4.65 24.21
CA ASP A 37 -27.70 5.19 25.14
C ASP A 37 -26.56 5.90 24.34
N ARG A 38 -26.13 5.34 23.22
CA ARG A 38 -25.13 5.95 22.32
C ARG A 38 -25.63 7.27 21.76
N LEU A 39 -26.84 7.30 21.22
CA LEU A 39 -27.42 8.49 20.61
C LEU A 39 -27.71 9.57 21.67
N ALA A 40 -28.22 9.17 22.84
CA ALA A 40 -28.54 10.10 23.92
C ALA A 40 -27.31 10.83 24.48
N GLN A 41 -26.13 10.19 24.48
CA GLN A 41 -24.88 10.82 24.93
C GLN A 41 -24.47 12.04 24.07
N HIS A 42 -24.86 12.04 22.79
CA HIS A 42 -24.52 13.10 21.85
C HIS A 42 -25.66 14.11 21.63
N LEU A 43 -26.81 13.85 22.24
CA LEU A 43 -27.99 14.68 22.07
C LEU A 43 -27.87 16.01 22.82
N GLU A 44 -28.10 17.10 22.10
CA GLU A 44 -28.15 18.46 22.63
C GLU A 44 -29.57 18.99 22.45
N ILE A 45 -30.21 19.38 23.55
CA ILE A 45 -31.55 19.96 23.55
C ILE A 45 -31.53 21.21 24.44
N ASP A 46 -32.15 22.28 23.99
CA ASP A 46 -32.25 23.52 24.73
C ASP A 46 -32.88 23.27 26.11
N GLY A 47 -32.22 23.77 27.16
CA GLY A 47 -32.65 23.58 28.56
C GLY A 47 -32.11 22.32 29.25
N PHE A 48 -31.36 21.45 28.57
CA PHE A 48 -30.71 20.27 29.13
C PHE A 48 -29.20 20.26 28.86
N ARG A 49 -28.46 19.72 29.84
CA ARG A 49 -27.04 19.48 29.65
C ARG A 49 -26.85 18.31 28.69
N LYS A 50 -25.91 18.42 27.71
CA LYS A 50 -25.52 17.37 26.78
C LYS A 50 -25.40 16.01 27.49
N GLY A 51 -26.07 14.98 26.97
CA GLY A 51 -26.03 13.62 27.49
C GLY A 51 -26.88 13.39 28.77
N ASN A 52 -27.57 14.42 29.31
CA ASN A 52 -28.43 14.31 30.51
C ASN A 52 -29.88 14.70 30.22
N VAL A 53 -30.38 14.31 29.06
CA VAL A 53 -31.78 14.51 28.68
C VAL A 53 -32.64 13.36 29.23
N PRO A 54 -33.79 13.63 29.87
CA PRO A 54 -34.69 12.56 30.29
C PRO A 54 -35.09 11.64 29.13
N GLU A 55 -35.13 10.32 29.38
CA GLU A 55 -35.31 9.29 28.34
C GLU A 55 -36.54 9.53 27.45
N ALA A 56 -37.66 9.90 28.04
CA ALA A 56 -38.91 10.16 27.30
C ALA A 56 -38.79 11.34 26.32
N ILE A 57 -38.02 12.37 26.68
CA ILE A 57 -37.77 13.55 25.84
C ILE A 57 -36.75 13.18 24.75
N ALA A 58 -35.69 12.46 25.13
CA ALA A 58 -34.66 12.02 24.19
C ALA A 58 -35.26 11.09 23.14
N LYS A 59 -36.06 10.11 23.49
CA LYS A 59 -36.76 9.20 22.54
C LYS A 59 -37.65 9.97 21.56
N LYS A 60 -38.38 10.99 22.03
CA LYS A 60 -39.23 11.80 21.17
C LYS A 60 -38.42 12.66 20.17
N HIS A 61 -37.27 13.15 20.60
CA HIS A 61 -36.39 13.96 19.76
C HIS A 61 -35.60 13.14 18.74
N LEU A 62 -35.08 11.99 19.12
CA LEU A 62 -34.33 11.08 18.26
C LEU A 62 -35.21 10.44 17.18
N GLY A 63 -36.45 10.11 17.56
CA GLY A 63 -37.37 9.39 16.68
C GLY A 63 -36.98 7.91 16.49
N ASP A 64 -37.97 7.10 16.12
CA ASP A 64 -37.81 5.65 15.96
C ASP A 64 -36.85 5.32 14.79
N GLU A 65 -36.87 6.09 13.73
CA GLU A 65 -36.06 5.84 12.53
C GLU A 65 -34.54 5.90 12.82
N LEU A 66 -34.11 6.94 13.56
CA LEU A 66 -32.70 7.08 13.93
C LEU A 66 -32.27 5.99 14.91
N ILE A 67 -33.12 5.63 15.87
CA ILE A 67 -32.82 4.56 16.82
C ILE A 67 -32.69 3.22 16.09
N LEU A 68 -33.62 2.91 15.17
CA LEU A 68 -33.59 1.66 14.40
C LEU A 68 -32.34 1.60 13.49
N ALA A 69 -31.94 2.72 12.88
CA ALA A 69 -30.73 2.78 12.07
C ALA A 69 -29.47 2.50 12.89
N ASP A 70 -29.37 3.09 14.08
CA ASP A 70 -28.26 2.86 15.01
C ASP A 70 -28.23 1.43 15.56
N MET A 71 -29.42 0.85 15.88
CA MET A 71 -29.55 -0.57 16.23
C MET A 71 -29.00 -1.47 15.09
N ALA A 72 -29.36 -1.16 13.85
CA ALA A 72 -28.90 -1.94 12.68
C ALA A 72 -27.38 -1.88 12.53
N GLU A 73 -26.77 -0.70 12.68
CA GLU A 73 -25.33 -0.55 12.66
C GLU A 73 -24.64 -1.39 13.74
N LEU A 74 -25.11 -1.31 14.98
CA LEU A 74 -24.57 -2.09 16.10
C LEU A 74 -24.72 -3.60 15.88
N ALA A 75 -25.89 -4.03 15.40
CA ALA A 75 -26.15 -5.43 15.12
C ALA A 75 -25.19 -5.96 14.04
N ILE A 76 -25.01 -5.21 12.95
CA ILE A 76 -24.11 -5.60 11.86
C ILE A 76 -22.65 -5.63 12.31
N GLN A 77 -22.19 -4.65 13.09
CA GLN A 77 -20.83 -4.64 13.65
C GLN A 77 -20.52 -5.89 14.46
N GLU A 78 -21.51 -6.43 15.19
CA GLU A 78 -21.35 -7.64 16.00
C GLU A 78 -21.50 -8.93 15.17
N LEU A 79 -22.42 -8.94 14.21
CA LEU A 79 -22.71 -10.12 13.37
C LEU A 79 -21.67 -10.37 12.28
N TYR A 80 -21.14 -9.32 11.67
CA TYR A 80 -20.27 -9.43 10.50
C TYR A 80 -19.04 -10.32 10.73
N PRO A 81 -18.24 -10.15 11.80
CA PRO A 81 -17.11 -11.04 12.07
C PRO A 81 -17.54 -12.50 12.24
N THR A 82 -18.67 -12.75 12.91
CA THR A 82 -19.20 -14.10 13.12
C THR A 82 -19.62 -14.74 11.80
N ILE A 83 -20.28 -13.98 10.92
CA ILE A 83 -20.69 -14.46 9.59
C ILE A 83 -19.45 -14.82 8.74
N LEU A 84 -18.40 -14.01 8.78
CA LEU A 84 -17.16 -14.29 8.07
C LEU A 84 -16.49 -15.57 8.57
N GLU A 85 -16.39 -15.74 9.91
CA GLU A 85 -15.77 -16.92 10.54
C GLU A 85 -16.54 -18.21 10.23
N GLU A 86 -17.87 -18.21 10.40
CA GLU A 86 -18.74 -19.36 10.16
C GLU A 86 -18.68 -19.84 8.70
N ASN A 87 -18.51 -18.91 7.75
CA ASN A 87 -18.49 -19.19 6.33
C ASN A 87 -17.07 -19.24 5.73
N LYS A 88 -16.02 -19.10 6.56
CA LYS A 88 -14.61 -19.10 6.14
C LYS A 88 -14.32 -18.11 5.03
N ILE A 89 -14.89 -16.91 5.13
CA ILE A 89 -14.69 -15.82 4.17
C ILE A 89 -13.50 -14.98 4.62
N ASP A 90 -12.47 -14.95 3.80
CA ASP A 90 -11.29 -14.10 4.00
C ASP A 90 -11.54 -12.70 3.39
N ALA A 91 -12.30 -11.89 4.12
CA ALA A 91 -12.71 -10.56 3.69
C ALA A 91 -11.59 -9.54 3.86
N ILE A 92 -11.50 -8.63 2.89
CA ILE A 92 -10.56 -7.50 2.92
C ILE A 92 -11.31 -6.17 2.87
N GLY A 93 -10.81 -5.21 3.66
CA GLY A 93 -11.43 -3.89 3.77
C GLY A 93 -12.74 -3.89 4.58
N ARG A 94 -13.50 -2.82 4.41
CA ARG A 94 -14.79 -2.64 5.08
C ARG A 94 -15.92 -3.08 4.16
N PRO A 95 -16.96 -3.79 4.68
CA PRO A 95 -18.11 -4.13 3.88
C PRO A 95 -18.95 -2.89 3.54
N VAL A 96 -19.56 -2.92 2.36
CA VAL A 96 -20.64 -1.99 2.00
C VAL A 96 -21.94 -2.56 2.52
N LEU A 97 -22.59 -1.82 3.44
CA LEU A 97 -23.88 -2.20 4.02
C LEU A 97 -25.03 -1.55 3.27
N SER A 98 -26.02 -2.36 2.89
CA SER A 98 -27.32 -1.92 2.41
C SER A 98 -28.41 -2.54 3.28
N ILE A 99 -29.23 -1.72 3.90
CA ILE A 99 -30.37 -2.19 4.70
C ILE A 99 -31.55 -2.38 3.76
N THR A 100 -32.07 -3.60 3.72
CA THR A 100 -33.18 -3.98 2.83
C THR A 100 -34.54 -3.97 3.53
N LYS A 101 -34.54 -4.14 4.87
CA LYS A 101 -35.75 -4.14 5.69
C LYS A 101 -35.42 -3.58 7.06
N LEU A 102 -36.09 -2.49 7.44
CA LEU A 102 -35.92 -1.84 8.74
C LEU A 102 -37.25 -1.27 9.19
N ALA A 103 -37.88 -1.91 10.15
CA ALA A 103 -39.10 -1.42 10.77
C ALA A 103 -39.25 -2.03 12.18
N ARG A 104 -39.95 -1.31 13.07
CA ARG A 104 -40.26 -1.80 14.41
C ARG A 104 -41.12 -3.07 14.31
N ASP A 105 -40.90 -4.01 15.21
CA ASP A 105 -41.55 -5.33 15.29
C ASP A 105 -41.34 -6.21 14.03
N ASN A 106 -40.36 -5.88 13.23
CA ASN A 106 -39.98 -6.67 12.07
C ASN A 106 -38.50 -7.11 12.16
N SER A 107 -38.19 -8.18 11.44
CA SER A 107 -36.80 -8.61 11.26
C SER A 107 -35.97 -7.52 10.55
N LEU A 108 -34.67 -7.39 10.90
CA LEU A 108 -33.71 -6.58 10.17
C LEU A 108 -33.25 -7.37 8.95
N GLY A 109 -33.49 -6.84 7.74
CA GLY A 109 -32.95 -7.36 6.50
C GLY A 109 -31.76 -6.50 6.05
N PHE A 110 -30.68 -7.16 5.65
CA PHE A 110 -29.46 -6.46 5.19
C PHE A 110 -28.76 -7.22 4.08
N THR A 111 -27.98 -6.46 3.32
CA THR A 111 -27.03 -6.98 2.34
C THR A 111 -25.67 -6.36 2.61
N LEU A 112 -24.65 -7.20 2.75
CA LEU A 112 -23.26 -6.81 2.90
C LEU A 112 -22.51 -7.22 1.65
N THR A 113 -21.79 -6.29 1.03
CA THR A 113 -20.87 -6.59 -0.07
C THR A 113 -19.45 -6.35 0.42
N THR A 114 -18.62 -7.38 0.37
CA THR A 114 -17.24 -7.31 0.83
C THR A 114 -16.30 -7.89 -0.22
N ALA A 115 -15.12 -7.27 -0.36
CA ALA A 115 -14.05 -7.82 -1.18
C ALA A 115 -13.41 -9.01 -0.45
N ILE A 116 -12.97 -10.01 -1.22
CA ILE A 116 -12.26 -11.19 -0.70
C ILE A 116 -10.93 -11.38 -1.44
N LEU A 117 -9.98 -12.03 -0.77
CA LEU A 117 -8.79 -12.49 -1.45
C LEU A 117 -9.16 -13.66 -2.38
N PRO A 118 -8.90 -13.57 -3.69
CA PRO A 118 -9.16 -14.66 -4.61
C PRO A 118 -8.22 -15.85 -4.34
N GLU A 119 -8.70 -17.06 -4.55
CA GLU A 119 -7.84 -18.24 -4.57
C GLU A 119 -6.98 -18.20 -5.85
N ILE A 120 -5.65 -18.11 -5.66
CA ILE A 120 -4.68 -18.08 -6.76
C ILE A 120 -4.17 -19.49 -7.01
N LYS A 121 -4.51 -20.05 -8.17
CA LYS A 121 -3.97 -21.33 -8.62
C LYS A 121 -2.58 -21.10 -9.21
N LEU A 122 -1.55 -21.49 -8.47
CA LEU A 122 -0.17 -21.33 -8.91
C LEU A 122 0.15 -22.26 -10.09
N PRO A 123 0.84 -21.76 -11.13
CA PRO A 123 1.42 -22.61 -12.18
C PRO A 123 2.67 -23.33 -11.64
N ASP A 124 3.34 -24.10 -12.46
CA ASP A 124 4.67 -24.65 -12.10
C ASP A 124 5.73 -23.52 -12.13
N TYR A 125 5.66 -22.63 -11.11
CA TYR A 125 6.55 -21.48 -11.00
C TYR A 125 8.04 -21.88 -10.92
N LYS A 126 8.35 -23.10 -10.43
CA LYS A 126 9.72 -23.62 -10.39
C LYS A 126 10.25 -23.87 -11.78
N LYS A 127 9.42 -24.45 -12.65
CA LYS A 127 9.77 -24.70 -14.06
C LYS A 127 9.92 -23.38 -14.82
N ILE A 128 9.05 -22.42 -14.58
CA ILE A 128 9.11 -21.09 -15.20
C ILE A 128 10.40 -20.38 -14.78
N ALA A 129 10.71 -20.36 -13.49
CA ALA A 129 11.93 -19.75 -12.96
C ALA A 129 13.21 -20.38 -13.55
N LYS A 130 13.26 -21.72 -13.67
CA LYS A 130 14.37 -22.43 -14.35
C LYS A 130 14.48 -22.11 -15.84
N GLY A 131 13.36 -21.85 -16.49
CA GLY A 131 13.31 -21.50 -17.92
C GLY A 131 13.61 -20.03 -18.22
N ALA A 132 13.71 -19.19 -17.20
CA ALA A 132 14.05 -17.78 -17.37
C ALA A 132 15.50 -17.62 -17.86
N ALA A 133 15.73 -16.55 -18.64
CA ALA A 133 17.07 -16.25 -19.13
C ALA A 133 18.08 -16.17 -17.97
N PRO A 134 19.30 -16.68 -18.15
CA PRO A 134 20.35 -16.56 -17.14
C PRO A 134 20.64 -15.10 -16.83
N LEU A 135 21.23 -14.87 -15.67
CA LEU A 135 21.68 -13.51 -15.31
C LEU A 135 22.68 -13.02 -16.36
N GLU A 136 22.44 -11.84 -16.90
CA GLU A 136 23.35 -11.21 -17.85
C GLU A 136 24.66 -10.88 -17.12
N GLU A 137 25.80 -11.30 -17.70
CA GLU A 137 27.11 -10.84 -17.22
C GLU A 137 27.24 -9.35 -17.56
N VAL A 138 27.41 -8.54 -16.54
CA VAL A 138 27.55 -7.08 -16.69
C VAL A 138 28.97 -6.64 -16.33
N GLY A 139 29.46 -5.67 -17.06
CA GLY A 139 30.78 -5.05 -16.82
C GLY A 139 30.66 -3.54 -16.82
N ALA A 140 31.53 -2.87 -16.09
CA ALA A 140 31.72 -1.42 -16.20
C ALA A 140 32.82 -1.14 -17.24
N THR A 141 32.42 -0.56 -18.37
CA THR A 141 33.37 -0.16 -19.41
C THR A 141 34.05 1.16 -19.05
N GLU A 142 35.20 1.47 -19.70
CA GLU A 142 35.84 2.78 -19.50
C GLU A 142 34.95 3.93 -19.95
N GLU A 143 34.11 3.72 -20.98
CA GLU A 143 33.13 4.71 -21.44
C GLU A 143 32.04 4.99 -20.36
N ASP A 144 31.58 3.97 -19.62
CA ASP A 144 30.64 4.17 -18.53
C ASP A 144 31.26 4.97 -17.38
N ILE A 145 32.56 4.66 -17.07
CA ILE A 145 33.32 5.38 -16.04
C ILE A 145 33.49 6.83 -16.44
N ASP A 146 33.88 7.07 -17.72
CA ASP A 146 34.07 8.43 -18.23
C ASP A 146 32.79 9.25 -18.19
N LYS A 147 31.64 8.66 -18.51
CA LYS A 147 30.33 9.33 -18.35
C LYS A 147 30.08 9.79 -16.92
N VAL A 148 30.27 8.89 -15.95
CA VAL A 148 30.07 9.26 -14.54
C VAL A 148 31.04 10.36 -14.09
N ILE A 149 32.29 10.30 -14.54
CA ILE A 149 33.27 11.36 -14.24
C ILE A 149 32.83 12.69 -14.87
N GLU A 150 32.28 12.67 -16.09
CA GLU A 150 31.75 13.88 -16.74
C GLU A 150 30.52 14.43 -16.01
N ASP A 151 29.59 13.57 -15.55
CA ASP A 151 28.44 13.98 -14.72
C ASP A 151 28.92 14.62 -13.40
N LEU A 152 29.94 14.04 -12.76
CA LEU A 152 30.57 14.63 -11.57
C LEU A 152 31.20 16.00 -11.86
N ARG A 153 31.82 16.19 -13.03
CA ARG A 153 32.34 17.49 -13.44
C ARG A 153 31.23 18.53 -13.58
N GLN A 154 30.11 18.14 -14.19
CA GLN A 154 28.94 19.02 -14.32
C GLN A 154 28.37 19.39 -12.96
N ILE A 155 28.14 18.40 -12.09
CA ILE A 155 27.66 18.64 -10.72
C ILE A 155 28.58 19.61 -9.98
N ARG A 156 29.89 19.47 -10.15
CA ARG A 156 30.89 20.36 -9.52
C ARG A 156 30.82 21.77 -10.07
N ALA A 157 30.64 21.91 -11.38
CA ALA A 157 30.55 23.21 -12.06
C ALA A 157 29.23 23.94 -11.65
N TYR A 158 28.11 23.23 -11.61
CA TYR A 158 26.80 23.83 -11.26
C TYR A 158 26.54 23.89 -9.74
N GLY A 159 27.23 23.09 -8.93
CA GLY A 159 27.07 23.07 -7.47
C GLY A 159 27.56 24.33 -6.75
N HIS A 160 28.22 25.25 -7.44
CA HIS A 160 28.60 26.56 -6.94
C HIS A 160 27.58 27.67 -7.21
N VAL A 161 26.45 27.40 -7.90
CA VAL A 161 25.45 28.41 -8.33
C VAL A 161 24.20 28.38 -7.44
N HIS A 162 24.36 28.28 -6.13
CA HIS A 162 23.29 28.60 -5.17
C HIS A 162 23.69 29.80 -4.31
N ASP A 163 24.02 30.91 -4.92
CA ASP A 163 23.92 32.21 -4.30
C ASP A 163 22.90 33.03 -5.10
N HIS A 164 21.82 33.45 -4.40
CA HIS A 164 20.70 34.18 -4.95
C HIS A 164 21.16 35.60 -5.36
N SER A 165 21.59 35.77 -6.59
CA SER A 165 21.57 37.07 -7.25
C SER A 165 21.00 36.89 -8.64
N GLU A 166 19.83 37.54 -8.83
CA GLU A 166 19.16 37.73 -10.13
C GLU A 166 20.10 38.46 -11.10
N GLU A 167 20.82 37.72 -11.91
CA GLU A 167 21.25 38.21 -13.23
C GLU A 167 21.67 36.98 -14.05
N ASP A 168 20.83 36.66 -15.04
CA ASP A 168 21.08 35.70 -16.12
C ASP A 168 22.25 36.17 -17.00
N HIS A 169 23.43 35.74 -16.67
CA HIS A 169 24.55 35.80 -17.60
C HIS A 169 25.06 34.39 -17.87
N GLY A 170 24.75 33.91 -19.08
CA GLY A 170 25.22 32.64 -19.62
C GLY A 170 26.76 32.50 -19.62
N HIS A 171 27.34 32.38 -18.46
CA HIS A 171 28.73 31.99 -18.28
C HIS A 171 28.83 30.48 -18.22
N THR A 172 29.13 29.87 -19.37
CA THR A 172 29.73 28.53 -19.46
C THR A 172 31.13 28.61 -18.85
N GLU A 173 31.23 28.53 -17.51
CA GLU A 173 32.53 28.29 -16.92
C GLU A 173 33.08 26.97 -17.47
N PRO A 174 34.39 26.91 -17.83
CA PRO A 174 34.98 25.69 -18.30
C PRO A 174 34.86 24.63 -17.20
N LEU A 175 34.39 23.42 -17.57
CA LEU A 175 34.28 22.31 -16.63
C LEU A 175 35.63 22.06 -15.93
N PRO A 176 35.64 21.76 -14.62
CA PRO A 176 36.86 21.56 -13.86
C PRO A 176 37.72 20.45 -14.47
N GLU A 177 39.03 20.60 -14.45
CA GLU A 177 39.95 19.56 -14.91
C GLU A 177 39.90 18.35 -13.98
N VAL A 178 39.95 17.14 -14.57
CA VAL A 178 39.96 15.87 -13.83
C VAL A 178 41.38 15.63 -13.29
N ASN A 179 41.68 16.17 -12.12
CA ASN A 179 42.96 16.06 -11.45
C ASN A 179 42.78 15.57 -10.00
N ASP A 180 43.85 15.42 -9.26
CA ASP A 180 43.78 14.88 -7.87
C ASP A 180 43.01 15.82 -6.90
N GLU A 181 42.96 17.11 -7.17
CA GLU A 181 42.15 18.06 -6.40
C GLU A 181 40.67 17.85 -6.69
N PHE A 182 40.32 17.61 -7.94
CA PHE A 182 38.95 17.19 -8.31
C PHE A 182 38.54 15.91 -7.60
N ALA A 183 39.40 14.88 -7.61
CA ALA A 183 39.10 13.63 -6.90
C ALA A 183 38.86 13.83 -5.39
N LYS A 184 39.72 14.62 -4.72
CA LYS A 184 39.58 14.95 -3.30
C LYS A 184 38.28 15.69 -2.96
N SER A 185 37.68 16.40 -3.91
CA SER A 185 36.44 17.13 -3.69
C SER A 185 35.21 16.22 -3.55
N PHE A 186 35.28 14.95 -3.96
CA PHE A 186 34.19 13.96 -3.85
C PHE A 186 34.37 12.96 -2.71
N GLY A 187 35.41 13.14 -1.88
CA GLY A 187 35.62 12.30 -0.70
C GLY A 187 37.11 12.09 -0.40
N ASN A 188 37.42 11.09 0.42
CA ASN A 188 38.79 10.75 0.82
C ASN A 188 39.52 9.96 -0.27
N PHE A 189 39.63 10.52 -1.49
CA PHE A 189 40.42 9.92 -2.58
C PHE A 189 41.76 10.60 -2.67
N ALA A 190 42.85 9.82 -2.71
CA ALA A 190 44.21 10.38 -2.83
C ALA A 190 44.47 10.94 -4.22
N ASN A 191 43.87 10.36 -5.26
CA ASN A 191 44.09 10.72 -6.66
C ASN A 191 42.92 10.29 -7.56
N VAL A 192 42.95 10.68 -8.84
CA VAL A 192 41.94 10.35 -9.86
C VAL A 192 41.81 8.83 -10.06
N VAL A 193 42.90 8.06 -9.90
CA VAL A 193 42.88 6.61 -10.14
C VAL A 193 41.99 5.92 -9.08
N GLU A 194 42.10 6.34 -7.81
CA GLU A 194 41.26 5.83 -6.74
C GLU A 194 39.78 6.21 -6.94
N LEU A 195 39.47 7.45 -7.35
CA LEU A 195 38.11 7.86 -7.70
C LEU A 195 37.54 6.98 -8.80
N ARG A 196 38.29 6.80 -9.92
CA ARG A 196 37.84 5.94 -11.03
C ARG A 196 37.63 4.49 -10.62
N ALA A 197 38.50 3.95 -9.79
CA ALA A 197 38.34 2.59 -9.25
C ALA A 197 37.05 2.46 -8.41
N LYS A 198 36.75 3.47 -7.60
CA LYS A 198 35.50 3.47 -6.81
C LYS A 198 34.26 3.65 -7.66
N VAL A 199 34.30 4.51 -8.67
CA VAL A 199 33.22 4.66 -9.66
C VAL A 199 32.98 3.34 -10.38
N LYS A 200 34.05 2.64 -10.82
CA LYS A 200 33.96 1.32 -11.46
C LYS A 200 33.27 0.28 -10.53
N GLU A 201 33.70 0.21 -9.26
CA GLU A 201 33.10 -0.69 -8.26
C GLU A 201 31.61 -0.41 -8.08
N ASN A 202 31.22 0.87 -7.94
CA ASN A 202 29.84 1.28 -7.75
C ASN A 202 28.98 0.99 -8.99
N LEU A 203 29.48 1.33 -10.18
CA LEU A 203 28.82 1.02 -11.46
C LEU A 203 28.60 -0.49 -11.65
N LEU A 204 29.61 -1.30 -11.30
CA LEU A 204 29.47 -2.75 -11.40
C LEU A 204 28.37 -3.25 -10.49
N LYS A 205 28.35 -2.83 -9.23
CA LYS A 205 27.30 -3.18 -8.26
C LYS A 205 25.91 -2.74 -8.74
N GLU A 206 25.79 -1.53 -9.27
CA GLU A 206 24.52 -1.01 -9.80
C GLU A 206 24.03 -1.83 -11.00
N LYS A 207 24.91 -2.13 -11.95
CA LYS A 207 24.57 -2.96 -13.12
C LYS A 207 24.22 -4.40 -12.74
N GLU A 208 24.94 -4.99 -11.79
CA GLU A 208 24.61 -6.32 -11.24
C GLU A 208 23.24 -6.33 -10.57
N GLN A 209 22.93 -5.29 -9.79
CA GLN A 209 21.63 -5.18 -9.16
C GLN A 209 20.52 -4.98 -10.19
N ALA A 210 20.72 -4.11 -11.17
CA ALA A 210 19.77 -3.89 -12.25
C ALA A 210 19.51 -5.16 -13.08
N ALA A 211 20.57 -5.96 -13.37
CA ALA A 211 20.44 -7.24 -14.05
C ALA A 211 19.64 -8.27 -13.23
N LYS A 212 19.87 -8.32 -11.91
CA LYS A 212 19.08 -9.15 -10.98
C LYS A 212 17.61 -8.72 -10.97
N ASP A 213 17.35 -7.43 -10.82
CA ASP A 213 15.98 -6.91 -10.76
C ASP A 213 15.24 -7.17 -12.09
N LYS A 214 15.90 -6.98 -13.23
CA LYS A 214 15.36 -7.31 -14.55
C LYS A 214 15.00 -8.80 -14.66
N ARG A 215 15.89 -9.70 -14.18
CA ARG A 215 15.62 -11.15 -14.16
C ARG A 215 14.46 -11.50 -13.24
N ARG A 216 14.40 -10.92 -12.03
CA ARG A 216 13.30 -11.09 -11.06
C ARG A 216 11.95 -10.71 -11.69
N ILE A 217 11.90 -9.55 -12.33
CA ILE A 217 10.70 -9.08 -13.02
C ILE A 217 10.31 -10.04 -14.14
N ALA A 218 11.26 -10.49 -14.96
CA ALA A 218 10.98 -11.44 -16.04
C ALA A 218 10.45 -12.79 -15.54
N ILE A 219 10.99 -13.31 -14.43
CA ILE A 219 10.49 -14.55 -13.80
C ILE A 219 9.04 -14.34 -13.32
N MET A 220 8.78 -13.26 -12.61
CA MET A 220 7.47 -12.96 -12.07
C MET A 220 6.44 -12.69 -13.17
N ASP A 221 6.79 -11.94 -14.19
CA ASP A 221 5.92 -11.69 -15.35
C ASP A 221 5.58 -13.01 -16.07
N GLY A 222 6.53 -13.94 -16.19
CA GLY A 222 6.29 -15.27 -16.72
C GLY A 222 5.30 -16.08 -15.87
N ILE A 223 5.43 -16.03 -14.54
CA ILE A 223 4.52 -16.72 -13.62
C ILE A 223 3.11 -16.08 -13.70
N ILE A 224 3.03 -14.76 -13.70
CA ILE A 224 1.76 -14.02 -13.77
C ILE A 224 1.04 -14.30 -15.09
N ALA A 225 1.76 -14.40 -16.21
CA ALA A 225 1.19 -14.67 -17.53
C ALA A 225 0.50 -16.04 -17.62
N GLU A 226 0.98 -17.02 -16.87
CA GLU A 226 0.37 -18.38 -16.80
C GLU A 226 -0.75 -18.47 -15.75
N THR A 227 -1.08 -17.37 -15.06
CA THR A 227 -2.04 -17.35 -13.96
C THR A 227 -3.20 -16.42 -14.26
N THR A 228 -4.42 -16.91 -14.02
CA THR A 228 -5.63 -16.08 -14.16
C THR A 228 -6.29 -15.88 -12.82
N PHE A 229 -6.36 -14.64 -12.35
CA PHE A 229 -7.12 -14.23 -11.17
C PHE A 229 -7.52 -12.76 -11.29
N VAL A 230 -8.58 -12.41 -10.58
CA VAL A 230 -9.07 -11.02 -10.52
C VAL A 230 -8.46 -10.33 -9.31
N VAL A 231 -7.86 -9.17 -9.52
CA VAL A 231 -7.38 -8.34 -8.40
C VAL A 231 -8.57 -7.57 -7.83
N PRO A 232 -8.86 -7.68 -6.52
CA PRO A 232 -9.93 -6.91 -5.90
C PRO A 232 -9.71 -5.40 -6.06
N ALA A 233 -10.76 -4.67 -6.42
CA ALA A 233 -10.67 -3.22 -6.67
C ALA A 233 -10.10 -2.43 -5.48
N ILE A 234 -10.38 -2.86 -4.25
CA ILE A 234 -9.86 -2.23 -3.03
C ILE A 234 -8.33 -2.34 -2.93
N ILE A 235 -7.72 -3.42 -3.44
CA ILE A 235 -6.26 -3.57 -3.47
C ILE A 235 -5.66 -2.62 -4.51
N ILE A 236 -6.28 -2.53 -5.69
CA ILE A 236 -5.85 -1.60 -6.74
C ILE A 236 -5.93 -0.16 -6.21
N GLN A 237 -7.04 0.21 -5.57
CA GLN A 237 -7.21 1.53 -4.97
C GLN A 237 -6.13 1.82 -3.91
N SER A 238 -5.83 0.85 -3.04
CA SER A 238 -4.77 1.00 -2.05
C SER A 238 -3.39 1.24 -2.69
N GLU A 239 -3.08 0.56 -3.79
CA GLU A 239 -1.83 0.80 -4.53
C GLU A 239 -1.82 2.18 -5.20
N GLN A 240 -2.95 2.63 -5.78
CA GLN A 240 -3.08 3.98 -6.33
C GLN A 240 -2.83 5.05 -5.25
N GLU A 241 -3.40 4.87 -4.06
CA GLU A 241 -3.20 5.78 -2.92
C GLU A 241 -1.71 5.84 -2.48
N LYS A 242 -1.02 4.69 -2.46
CA LYS A 242 0.43 4.64 -2.18
C LYS A 242 1.25 5.37 -3.25
N MET A 243 0.92 5.19 -4.53
CA MET A 243 1.60 5.86 -5.63
C MET A 243 1.39 7.37 -5.59
N LEU A 244 0.16 7.82 -5.26
CA LEU A 244 -0.14 9.24 -5.07
C LEU A 244 0.63 9.83 -3.88
N ALA A 245 0.66 9.12 -2.75
CA ALA A 245 1.42 9.56 -1.57
C ALA A 245 2.92 9.64 -1.84
N GLN A 246 3.48 8.71 -2.62
CA GLN A 246 4.88 8.76 -3.06
C GLN A 246 5.14 10.00 -3.93
N MET A 247 4.28 10.25 -4.92
CA MET A 247 4.39 11.41 -5.80
C MET A 247 4.30 12.72 -5.00
N GLU A 248 3.37 12.83 -4.05
CA GLU A 248 3.24 13.98 -3.15
C GLU A 248 4.52 14.20 -2.32
N SER A 249 5.10 13.11 -1.80
CA SER A 249 6.37 13.17 -1.07
C SER A 249 7.51 13.65 -1.95
N ASP A 250 7.61 13.17 -3.19
CA ASP A 250 8.68 13.54 -4.12
C ASP A 250 8.58 15.00 -4.56
N VAL A 251 7.36 15.48 -4.85
CA VAL A 251 7.09 16.90 -5.14
C VAL A 251 7.45 17.78 -3.94
N THR A 252 7.05 17.38 -2.73
CA THR A 252 7.36 18.13 -1.51
C THR A 252 8.86 18.20 -1.26
N ARG A 253 9.57 17.10 -1.51
CA ARG A 253 11.03 17.03 -1.38
C ARG A 253 11.75 17.93 -2.39
N SER A 254 11.16 18.15 -3.56
CA SER A 254 11.67 19.13 -4.55
C SER A 254 11.39 20.60 -4.18
N GLY A 255 10.74 20.86 -3.04
CA GLY A 255 10.48 22.22 -2.53
C GLY A 255 9.17 22.83 -3.02
N MET A 256 8.32 22.08 -3.73
CA MET A 256 7.02 22.55 -4.23
C MET A 256 5.88 21.98 -3.39
N LYS A 257 4.80 22.72 -3.20
CA LYS A 257 3.57 22.17 -2.62
C LYS A 257 2.82 21.33 -3.64
N PHE A 258 2.23 20.24 -3.18
CA PHE A 258 1.55 19.30 -4.07
C PHE A 258 0.36 19.94 -4.81
N GLU A 259 -0.40 20.82 -4.14
CA GLU A 259 -1.51 21.55 -4.74
C GLU A 259 -1.03 22.47 -5.87
N GLU A 260 0.09 23.17 -5.69
CA GLU A 260 0.69 24.04 -6.72
C GLU A 260 1.17 23.20 -7.93
N TYR A 261 1.72 22.01 -7.67
CA TYR A 261 2.07 21.08 -8.73
C TYR A 261 0.85 20.62 -9.53
N LEU A 262 -0.25 20.23 -8.86
CA LEU A 262 -1.49 19.81 -9.51
C LEU A 262 -2.07 20.93 -10.41
N GLU A 263 -2.06 22.17 -9.94
CA GLU A 263 -2.50 23.34 -10.72
C GLU A 263 -1.60 23.54 -11.96
N HIS A 264 -0.29 23.39 -11.79
CA HIS A 264 0.69 23.57 -12.88
C HIS A 264 0.49 22.54 -14.00
N VAL A 265 0.26 21.27 -13.63
CA VAL A 265 0.02 20.17 -14.59
C VAL A 265 -1.44 20.09 -15.04
N LYS A 266 -2.34 20.88 -14.45
CA LYS A 266 -3.80 20.93 -14.73
C LYS A 266 -4.47 19.56 -14.59
N LYS A 267 -4.12 18.83 -13.56
CA LYS A 267 -4.68 17.50 -13.23
C LYS A 267 -5.12 17.47 -11.78
N SER A 268 -6.18 16.71 -11.51
CA SER A 268 -6.64 16.43 -10.14
C SER A 268 -5.97 15.15 -9.59
N ARG A 269 -6.12 14.91 -8.28
CA ARG A 269 -5.71 13.65 -7.64
C ARG A 269 -6.42 12.45 -8.28
N GLU A 270 -7.70 12.60 -8.66
CA GLU A 270 -8.51 11.58 -9.31
C GLU A 270 -8.01 11.26 -10.72
N ASP A 271 -7.51 12.25 -11.45
CA ASP A 271 -6.93 12.02 -12.78
C ASP A 271 -5.64 11.20 -12.67
N PHE A 272 -4.76 11.53 -11.71
CA PHE A 272 -3.57 10.72 -11.45
C PHE A 272 -3.93 9.31 -10.96
N ALA A 273 -4.93 9.16 -10.10
CA ALA A 273 -5.38 7.85 -9.67
C ALA A 273 -5.81 6.98 -10.86
N LYS A 274 -6.55 7.55 -11.83
CA LYS A 274 -6.93 6.85 -13.06
C LYS A 274 -5.72 6.48 -13.92
N GLU A 275 -4.75 7.39 -14.06
CA GLU A 275 -3.52 7.14 -14.81
C GLU A 275 -2.66 6.03 -14.16
N PHE A 276 -2.67 5.96 -12.84
CA PHE A 276 -1.94 4.94 -12.10
C PHE A 276 -2.63 3.58 -12.08
N ALA A 277 -3.91 3.48 -12.45
CA ALA A 277 -4.67 2.25 -12.33
C ALA A 277 -4.01 1.02 -12.99
N PRO A 278 -3.47 1.08 -14.23
CA PRO A 278 -2.82 -0.06 -14.86
C PRO A 278 -1.56 -0.51 -14.10
N GLU A 279 -0.74 0.43 -13.65
CA GLU A 279 0.48 0.11 -12.90
C GLU A 279 0.15 -0.35 -11.47
N ALA A 280 -0.86 0.23 -10.84
CA ALA A 280 -1.35 -0.22 -9.53
C ALA A 280 -1.88 -1.67 -9.60
N GLU A 281 -2.64 -2.02 -10.64
CA GLU A 281 -3.07 -3.39 -10.86
C GLU A 281 -1.88 -4.34 -11.05
N ARG A 282 -0.88 -3.94 -11.83
CA ARG A 282 0.33 -4.73 -12.05
C ARG A 282 1.09 -4.97 -10.74
N ARG A 283 1.27 -3.94 -9.91
CA ARG A 283 1.91 -4.04 -8.59
C ARG A 283 1.13 -4.94 -7.65
N ALA A 284 -0.19 -4.78 -7.63
CA ALA A 284 -1.08 -5.61 -6.84
C ALA A 284 -0.99 -7.10 -7.26
N ARG A 285 -1.01 -7.41 -8.56
CA ARG A 285 -0.82 -8.77 -9.10
C ARG A 285 0.51 -9.36 -8.67
N PHE A 286 1.58 -8.57 -8.78
CA PHE A 286 2.92 -8.99 -8.39
C PHE A 286 2.98 -9.35 -6.90
N GLN A 287 2.46 -8.48 -6.03
CA GLN A 287 2.47 -8.73 -4.58
C GLN A 287 1.58 -9.92 -4.20
N MET A 288 0.40 -10.04 -4.80
CA MET A 288 -0.49 -11.17 -4.54
C MET A 288 0.14 -12.49 -4.97
N MET A 289 0.87 -12.50 -6.09
CA MET A 289 1.59 -13.68 -6.57
C MET A 289 2.73 -14.06 -5.62
N ILE A 290 3.53 -13.09 -5.16
CA ILE A 290 4.58 -13.34 -4.15
C ILE A 290 3.97 -13.96 -2.89
N ASN A 291 2.88 -13.40 -2.39
CA ASN A 291 2.19 -13.90 -1.21
C ASN A 291 1.70 -15.36 -1.39
N ALA A 292 1.17 -15.67 -2.58
CA ALA A 292 0.73 -17.02 -2.91
C ALA A 292 1.91 -18.01 -2.97
N ILE A 293 3.02 -17.62 -3.59
CA ILE A 293 4.25 -18.45 -3.66
C ILE A 293 4.87 -18.61 -2.27
N SER A 294 4.94 -17.54 -1.47
CA SER A 294 5.42 -17.57 -0.08
C SER A 294 4.66 -18.62 0.74
N LYS A 295 3.34 -18.62 0.64
CA LYS A 295 2.46 -19.56 1.34
C LYS A 295 2.66 -21.00 0.87
N ASP A 296 2.75 -21.24 -0.44
CA ASP A 296 2.96 -22.56 -1.04
C ASP A 296 4.34 -23.13 -0.70
N ALA A 297 5.38 -22.33 -0.88
CA ALA A 297 6.77 -22.72 -0.62
C ALA A 297 7.13 -22.71 0.88
N LYS A 298 6.27 -22.15 1.74
CA LYS A 298 6.52 -21.89 3.17
C LYS A 298 7.82 -21.10 3.40
N VAL A 299 8.02 -20.07 2.59
CA VAL A 299 9.16 -19.17 2.66
C VAL A 299 8.65 -17.80 3.08
N GLY A 300 9.21 -17.26 4.16
CA GLY A 300 8.85 -15.95 4.69
C GLY A 300 9.88 -15.43 5.70
N ALA A 301 9.69 -14.21 6.16
CA ALA A 301 10.51 -13.66 7.24
C ALA A 301 10.20 -14.37 8.57
N THR A 302 11.21 -14.49 9.42
CA THR A 302 11.00 -14.95 10.80
C THR A 302 10.66 -13.75 11.69
N ASP A 303 10.01 -14.02 12.84
CA ASP A 303 9.66 -12.97 13.81
C ASP A 303 10.92 -12.18 14.27
N GLU A 304 12.07 -12.87 14.43
CA GLU A 304 13.33 -12.24 14.82
C GLU A 304 13.86 -11.29 13.73
N GLU A 305 13.77 -11.67 12.44
CA GLU A 305 14.18 -10.84 11.32
C GLU A 305 13.28 -9.59 11.21
N VAL A 306 11.96 -9.79 11.36
CA VAL A 306 10.97 -8.70 11.34
C VAL A 306 11.22 -7.72 12.50
N GLU A 307 11.48 -8.22 13.70
CA GLU A 307 11.76 -7.38 14.87
C GLU A 307 13.01 -6.51 14.62
N LYS A 308 14.12 -7.15 14.23
CA LYS A 308 15.38 -6.45 13.95
C LYS A 308 15.25 -5.39 12.87
N GLU A 309 14.56 -5.71 11.76
CA GLU A 309 14.36 -4.77 10.66
C GLU A 309 13.43 -3.63 11.08
N SER A 310 12.38 -3.93 11.84
CA SER A 310 11.46 -2.91 12.35
C SER A 310 12.15 -1.95 13.30
N GLU A 311 13.05 -2.42 14.16
CA GLU A 311 13.87 -1.56 15.05
C GLU A 311 14.77 -0.63 14.22
N SER A 312 15.41 -1.15 13.18
CA SER A 312 16.24 -0.36 12.26
C SER A 312 15.43 0.75 11.57
N LEU A 313 14.26 0.41 11.06
CA LEU A 313 13.36 1.37 10.41
C LEU A 313 12.83 2.43 11.39
N MET A 314 12.46 2.04 12.61
CA MET A 314 12.03 2.98 13.66
C MET A 314 13.15 3.96 14.04
N GLY A 315 14.41 3.51 14.00
CA GLY A 315 15.57 4.38 14.20
C GLY A 315 15.73 5.44 13.12
N LEU A 316 15.40 5.10 11.86
CA LEU A 316 15.46 6.02 10.72
C LEU A 316 14.23 6.96 10.64
N TYR A 317 13.07 6.50 11.11
CA TYR A 317 11.80 7.23 11.05
C TYR A 317 11.17 7.35 12.45
N PRO A 318 11.67 8.27 13.30
CA PRO A 318 11.13 8.47 14.63
C PRO A 318 9.64 8.87 14.59
N GLY A 319 8.81 8.13 15.32
CA GLY A 319 7.35 8.38 15.35
C GLY A 319 6.53 7.54 14.38
N ALA A 320 7.14 6.64 13.60
CA ALA A 320 6.40 5.66 12.80
C ALA A 320 5.59 4.70 13.70
N ASP A 321 4.44 4.26 13.22
CA ASP A 321 3.61 3.27 13.93
C ASP A 321 4.27 1.89 13.91
N LEU A 322 4.49 1.31 15.09
CA LEU A 322 5.21 0.04 15.23
C LEU A 322 4.52 -1.11 14.49
N ALA A 323 3.19 -1.20 14.52
CA ALA A 323 2.48 -2.30 13.89
C ALA A 323 2.59 -2.21 12.35
N ARG A 324 2.48 -1.00 11.80
CA ARG A 324 2.68 -0.75 10.37
C ARG A 324 4.13 -1.00 9.95
N THR A 325 5.10 -0.60 10.77
CA THR A 325 6.52 -0.82 10.49
C THR A 325 6.86 -2.30 10.47
N LYS A 326 6.34 -3.09 11.43
CA LYS A 326 6.50 -4.56 11.43
C LYS A 326 5.87 -5.21 10.20
N ALA A 327 4.65 -4.82 9.84
CA ALA A 327 3.98 -5.34 8.65
C ALA A 327 4.75 -5.00 7.35
N TYR A 328 5.34 -3.82 7.29
CA TYR A 328 6.19 -3.42 6.16
C TYR A 328 7.51 -4.23 6.12
N ALA A 329 8.18 -4.38 7.26
CA ALA A 329 9.40 -5.18 7.36
C ALA A 329 9.16 -6.64 6.97
N ASP A 330 8.08 -7.26 7.47
CA ASP A 330 7.69 -8.63 7.08
C ASP A 330 7.46 -8.74 5.57
N MET A 331 6.71 -7.83 4.99
CA MET A 331 6.46 -7.80 3.55
C MET A 331 7.76 -7.71 2.74
N VAL A 332 8.65 -6.77 3.07
CA VAL A 332 9.91 -6.55 2.34
C VAL A 332 10.83 -7.77 2.44
N LEU A 333 11.03 -8.29 3.66
CA LEU A 333 11.88 -9.45 3.89
C LEU A 333 11.33 -10.74 3.25
N THR A 334 10.03 -10.93 3.33
CA THR A 334 9.35 -12.07 2.68
C THR A 334 9.47 -11.98 1.17
N ASN A 335 9.24 -10.81 0.57
CA ASN A 335 9.40 -10.60 -0.86
C ASN A 335 10.82 -10.92 -1.31
N GLU A 336 11.84 -10.43 -0.59
CA GLU A 336 13.24 -10.69 -0.92
C GLU A 336 13.58 -12.18 -0.85
N LYS A 337 13.09 -12.90 0.16
CA LYS A 337 13.31 -14.35 0.30
C LYS A 337 12.65 -15.14 -0.82
N VAL A 338 11.42 -14.79 -1.21
CA VAL A 338 10.71 -15.45 -2.32
C VAL A 338 11.42 -15.20 -3.64
N LEU A 339 11.78 -13.94 -3.93
CA LEU A 339 12.50 -13.60 -5.15
C LEU A 339 13.87 -14.27 -5.22
N SER A 340 14.62 -14.26 -4.12
CA SER A 340 15.90 -14.96 -4.01
C SER A 340 15.75 -16.47 -4.21
N MET A 341 14.70 -17.09 -3.67
CA MET A 341 14.41 -18.51 -3.91
C MET A 341 14.14 -18.78 -5.40
N LEU A 342 13.35 -17.91 -6.07
CA LEU A 342 13.04 -18.06 -7.50
C LEU A 342 14.28 -17.90 -8.39
N GLU A 343 15.22 -17.03 -8.02
CA GLU A 343 16.49 -16.85 -8.73
C GLU A 343 17.41 -18.09 -8.67
N ASN A 344 17.27 -18.92 -7.63
CA ASN A 344 18.12 -20.08 -7.37
C ASN A 344 17.60 -21.38 -7.99
N PHE A 345 16.50 -21.35 -8.73
CA PHE A 345 16.04 -22.49 -9.53
C PHE A 345 16.71 -22.51 -10.88
#